data_a9c576301f1d5dd5ed594d243ac332fb
#
_entry.id   a9c576301f1d5dd5ed594d243ac332fb
#
_cell.length_a   1.000
_cell.length_b   1.000
_cell.length_c   1.000
_cell.angle_alpha   90.00
_cell.angle_beta   90.00
_cell.angle_gamma   90.00
#
_symmetry.space_group_name_H-M   'P 1'
#
loop_
_entity.id
_entity.type
_entity.pdbx_description
1 polymer ?
#
loop_
_entity_poly.entity_id
_entity_poly.type
_entity_poly.pdbx_seq_one_letter_code
_entity_poly.pdbx_strand_id
1 'polypeptide(L)'
;NNLQKRMGELRDLNGNIGAWARVFGSEQKYGDAGQVNKNTTIQIGADVKVADAWTIGGAFSYTDGSVEATGISGDNKAYAFTAYGVWQHENGSYLDLTARYARLDADFTAQTMTGSYNNNAYAVTAEVGHKFNLSELAFIEPQAEVIYGRVVGDDFTASNGTRFSQKDYDSLIGRLGARAGFNFPENKGNIYARFSV
;
A
#
# COMPACT_ATOMS: atom_id res chain seq x y z
N ASN A 1 3.55 -2.83 5.50
CA ASN A 1 3.72 -2.23 4.21
C ASN A 1 4.39 -3.21 3.24
N ASN A 2 3.57 -3.90 2.44
CA ASN A 2 4.02 -5.01 1.58
C ASN A 2 5.01 -4.59 0.48
N LEU A 3 4.96 -3.35 0.01
CA LEU A 3 5.81 -2.89 -1.07
C LEU A 3 7.25 -2.63 -0.62
N GLN A 4 7.44 -2.03 0.54
CA GLN A 4 8.78 -1.82 1.09
C GLN A 4 9.49 -3.14 1.39
N LYS A 5 8.75 -4.11 1.91
CA LYS A 5 9.30 -5.44 2.15
C LYS A 5 9.71 -6.13 0.85
N ARG A 6 8.91 -5.92 -0.22
CA ARG A 6 9.23 -6.48 -1.53
C ARG A 6 10.37 -5.78 -2.23
N MET A 7 10.52 -4.48 -2.07
CA MET A 7 11.70 -3.78 -2.59
C MET A 7 13.00 -4.38 -2.04
N GLY A 8 13.02 -4.76 -0.75
CA GLY A 8 14.15 -5.47 -0.18
C GLY A 8 14.42 -6.82 -0.85
N GLU A 9 13.38 -7.59 -1.11
CA GLU A 9 13.52 -8.89 -1.79
C GLU A 9 14.00 -8.74 -3.24
N LEU A 10 13.50 -7.75 -3.97
CA LEU A 10 13.85 -7.52 -5.36
C LEU A 10 15.29 -7.06 -5.57
N ARG A 11 15.88 -6.38 -4.59
CA ARG A 11 17.27 -5.93 -4.66
C ARG A 11 18.27 -7.10 -4.64
N ASP A 12 17.84 -8.25 -4.12
CA ASP A 12 18.68 -9.44 -4.06
C ASP A 12 18.64 -10.23 -5.37
N LEU A 13 17.77 -9.85 -6.31
CA LEU A 13 17.73 -10.47 -7.62
C LEU A 13 18.88 -9.99 -8.50
N ASN A 14 19.43 -10.88 -9.27
CA ASN A 14 20.58 -10.62 -10.13
C ASN A 14 20.30 -9.51 -11.14
N GLY A 15 21.12 -8.48 -11.11
CA GLY A 15 21.08 -7.38 -12.06
C GLY A 15 20.38 -6.14 -11.50
N ASN A 16 20.16 -5.17 -12.39
CA ASN A 16 19.63 -3.88 -12.04
C ASN A 16 18.10 -3.80 -12.13
N ILE A 17 17.46 -4.87 -12.58
CA ILE A 17 16.00 -4.94 -12.77
C ILE A 17 15.44 -6.07 -11.94
N GLY A 18 14.49 -5.77 -11.08
CA GLY A 18 13.70 -6.74 -10.35
C GLY A 18 12.28 -6.77 -10.88
N ALA A 19 11.68 -7.96 -10.97
CA ALA A 19 10.29 -8.12 -11.36
C ALA A 19 9.64 -9.15 -10.45
N TRP A 20 8.34 -9.00 -10.19
CA TRP A 20 7.60 -9.91 -9.33
C TRP A 20 6.14 -9.96 -9.74
N ALA A 21 5.52 -11.08 -9.43
CA ALA A 21 4.07 -11.26 -9.58
C ALA A 21 3.54 -12.01 -8.37
N ARG A 22 2.30 -11.74 -8.03
CA ARG A 22 1.65 -12.34 -6.88
C ARG A 22 0.17 -12.51 -7.14
N VAL A 23 -0.37 -13.67 -6.80
CA VAL A 23 -1.80 -13.96 -6.83
C VAL A 23 -2.21 -14.45 -5.46
N PHE A 24 -3.29 -13.89 -4.91
CA PHE A 24 -3.85 -14.37 -3.66
C PHE A 24 -5.35 -14.17 -3.65
N GLY A 25 -6.02 -15.07 -2.94
CA GLY A 25 -7.46 -15.01 -2.78
C GLY A 25 -7.85 -15.13 -1.31
N SER A 26 -9.03 -14.67 -0.99
CA SER A 26 -9.62 -14.84 0.32
C SER A 26 -11.12 -15.12 0.18
N GLU A 27 -11.63 -15.94 1.09
CA GLU A 27 -13.05 -16.18 1.25
C GLU A 27 -13.38 -16.03 2.73
N GLN A 28 -14.41 -15.23 3.02
CA GLN A 28 -14.84 -15.01 4.39
C GLN A 28 -16.35 -15.26 4.48
N LYS A 29 -16.76 -16.04 5.48
CA LYS A 29 -18.14 -16.31 5.79
C LYS A 29 -18.48 -15.71 7.15
N TYR A 30 -19.54 -14.93 7.18
CA TYR A 30 -19.96 -14.25 8.41
C TYR A 30 -21.28 -14.84 8.93
N GLY A 31 -21.19 -15.51 10.06
CA GLY A 31 -22.26 -15.87 10.98
C GLY A 31 -23.53 -16.45 10.37
N ASP A 32 -24.61 -16.28 11.11
CA ASP A 32 -25.93 -16.79 10.75
C ASP A 32 -26.61 -16.02 9.61
N ALA A 33 -26.05 -14.90 9.19
CA ALA A 33 -26.60 -14.08 8.11
C ALA A 33 -26.30 -14.63 6.70
N GLY A 34 -25.54 -15.71 6.59
CA GLY A 34 -25.20 -16.32 5.31
C GLY A 34 -24.37 -15.42 4.40
N GLN A 35 -23.66 -14.44 4.94
CA GLN A 35 -22.82 -13.54 4.14
C GLN A 35 -21.53 -14.23 3.75
N VAL A 36 -21.22 -14.20 2.45
CA VAL A 36 -19.99 -14.75 1.89
C VAL A 36 -19.30 -13.65 1.10
N ASN A 37 -18.03 -13.37 1.44
CA ASN A 37 -17.16 -12.45 0.71
C ASN A 37 -16.05 -13.24 0.04
N LYS A 38 -15.87 -13.06 -1.25
CA LYS A 38 -14.80 -13.69 -2.04
C LYS A 38 -13.99 -12.61 -2.74
N ASN A 39 -12.67 -12.70 -2.63
CA ASN A 39 -11.77 -11.76 -3.28
C ASN A 39 -10.62 -12.51 -3.94
N THR A 40 -10.25 -12.09 -5.14
CA THR A 40 -9.04 -12.55 -5.82
C THR A 40 -8.25 -11.32 -6.25
N THR A 41 -6.98 -11.30 -5.93
CA THR A 41 -6.09 -10.19 -6.23
C THR A 41 -4.88 -10.67 -7.02
N ILE A 42 -4.56 -9.96 -8.08
CA ILE A 42 -3.35 -10.15 -8.88
C ILE A 42 -2.53 -8.88 -8.74
N GLN A 43 -1.24 -9.05 -8.41
CA GLN A 43 -0.29 -7.94 -8.32
C GLN A 43 0.92 -8.24 -9.17
N ILE A 44 1.37 -7.25 -9.92
CA ILE A 44 2.63 -7.30 -10.65
C ILE A 44 3.42 -6.03 -10.36
N GLY A 45 4.72 -6.15 -10.40
CA GLY A 45 5.57 -4.99 -10.20
C GLY A 45 6.96 -5.22 -10.70
N ALA A 46 7.66 -4.12 -10.88
CA ALA A 46 9.06 -4.12 -11.28
C ALA A 46 9.75 -2.90 -10.74
N ASP A 47 11.03 -3.03 -10.45
CA ASP A 47 11.89 -1.89 -10.15
C ASP A 47 13.22 -2.00 -10.87
N VAL A 48 13.88 -0.87 -11.00
CA VAL A 48 15.18 -0.79 -11.65
C VAL A 48 16.06 0.21 -10.90
N LYS A 49 17.33 -0.16 -10.75
CA LYS A 49 18.34 0.75 -10.23
C LYS A 49 18.82 1.66 -11.36
N VAL A 50 18.43 2.92 -11.32
CA VAL A 50 18.71 3.89 -12.39
C VAL A 50 20.01 4.67 -12.18
N ALA A 51 20.51 4.68 -10.95
CA ALA A 51 21.80 5.28 -10.57
C ALA A 51 22.29 4.57 -9.31
N ASP A 52 23.53 4.82 -8.90
CA ASP A 52 24.12 4.14 -7.75
C ASP A 52 23.30 4.28 -6.46
N ALA A 53 22.64 5.42 -6.31
CA ALA A 53 21.85 5.72 -5.12
C ALA A 53 20.35 5.60 -5.32
N TRP A 54 19.85 5.51 -6.57
CA TRP A 54 18.42 5.56 -6.89
C TRP A 54 17.89 4.27 -7.45
N THR A 55 16.77 3.83 -6.89
CA THR A 55 15.93 2.75 -7.43
C THR A 55 14.53 3.30 -7.65
N ILE A 56 13.96 3.08 -8.82
CA ILE A 56 12.59 3.45 -9.13
C ILE A 56 11.80 2.22 -9.53
N GLY A 57 10.51 2.26 -9.31
CA GLY A 57 9.67 1.11 -9.64
C GLY A 57 8.21 1.45 -9.72
N GLY A 58 7.46 0.48 -10.17
CA GLY A 58 6.02 0.56 -10.24
C GLY A 58 5.37 -0.78 -9.98
N ALA A 59 4.13 -0.75 -9.54
CA ALA A 59 3.33 -1.93 -9.27
C ALA A 59 1.89 -1.68 -9.68
N PHE A 60 1.25 -2.70 -10.16
CA PHE A 60 -0.16 -2.70 -10.52
C PHE A 60 -0.86 -3.83 -9.79
N SER A 61 -2.04 -3.57 -9.25
CA SER A 61 -2.87 -4.60 -8.66
C SER A 61 -4.29 -4.53 -9.18
N TYR A 62 -4.91 -5.69 -9.35
CA TYR A 62 -6.30 -5.85 -9.71
C TYR A 62 -6.94 -6.80 -8.73
N THR A 63 -8.09 -6.40 -8.19
CA THR A 63 -8.88 -7.21 -7.28
C THR A 63 -10.29 -7.37 -7.85
N ASP A 64 -10.77 -8.61 -7.90
CA ASP A 64 -12.14 -8.95 -8.22
C ASP A 64 -12.77 -9.54 -6.97
N GLY A 65 -13.90 -9.00 -6.56
CA GLY A 65 -14.57 -9.42 -5.34
C GLY A 65 -16.07 -9.54 -5.51
N SER A 66 -16.67 -10.37 -4.67
CA SER A 66 -18.12 -10.53 -4.60
C SER A 66 -18.57 -10.62 -3.15
N VAL A 67 -19.79 -10.16 -2.91
CA VAL A 67 -20.47 -10.24 -1.62
C VAL A 67 -21.84 -10.84 -1.86
N GLU A 68 -22.18 -11.88 -1.11
CA GLU A 68 -23.50 -12.48 -1.12
C GLU A 68 -24.03 -12.59 0.32
N ALA A 69 -25.25 -12.15 0.51
CA ALA A 69 -26.00 -12.28 1.76
C ALA A 69 -27.47 -12.45 1.43
N THR A 70 -28.30 -12.79 2.42
CA THR A 70 -29.74 -12.95 2.21
C THR A 70 -30.36 -11.65 1.67
N GLY A 71 -30.88 -11.69 0.44
CA GLY A 71 -31.52 -10.55 -0.22
C GLY A 71 -30.56 -9.48 -0.76
N ILE A 72 -29.26 -9.70 -0.66
CA ILE A 72 -28.24 -8.74 -1.11
C ILE A 72 -27.15 -9.48 -1.86
N SER A 73 -26.77 -8.97 -3.01
CA SER A 73 -25.60 -9.43 -3.75
C SER A 73 -24.83 -8.24 -4.31
N GLY A 74 -23.53 -8.38 -4.48
CA GLY A 74 -22.70 -7.33 -5.04
C GLY A 74 -21.41 -7.86 -5.61
N ASP A 75 -20.92 -7.14 -6.61
CA ASP A 75 -19.62 -7.37 -7.22
C ASP A 75 -18.80 -6.08 -7.10
N ASN A 76 -17.51 -6.24 -6.87
CA ASN A 76 -16.60 -5.11 -6.88
C ASN A 76 -15.33 -5.43 -7.64
N LYS A 77 -14.72 -4.40 -8.20
CA LYS A 77 -13.45 -4.46 -8.88
C LYS A 77 -12.60 -3.29 -8.41
N ALA A 78 -11.38 -3.58 -8.07
CA ALA A 78 -10.44 -2.55 -7.63
C ALA A 78 -9.15 -2.62 -8.45
N TYR A 79 -8.69 -1.45 -8.87
CA TYR A 79 -7.43 -1.28 -9.57
C TYR A 79 -6.55 -0.39 -8.72
N ALA A 80 -5.28 -0.73 -8.60
CA ALA A 80 -4.33 0.14 -7.94
C ALA A 80 -3.04 0.20 -8.74
N PHE A 81 -2.52 1.40 -8.86
CA PHE A 81 -1.24 1.65 -9.48
C PHE A 81 -0.34 2.37 -8.48
N THR A 82 0.87 1.90 -8.31
CA THR A 82 1.83 2.49 -7.38
C THR A 82 3.13 2.76 -8.12
N ALA A 83 3.64 3.98 -7.96
CA ALA A 83 4.98 4.33 -8.41
C ALA A 83 5.81 4.67 -7.18
N TYR A 84 7.06 4.25 -7.14
CA TYR A 84 7.91 4.50 -6.00
C TYR A 84 9.35 4.80 -6.44
N GLY A 85 10.03 5.54 -5.59
CA GLY A 85 11.44 5.83 -5.75
C GLY A 85 12.13 5.77 -4.39
N VAL A 86 13.31 5.17 -4.37
CA VAL A 86 14.13 5.04 -3.16
C VAL A 86 15.51 5.59 -3.46
N TRP A 87 15.95 6.51 -2.63
CA TRP A 87 17.29 7.04 -2.67
C TRP A 87 18.01 6.64 -1.39
N GLN A 88 19.21 6.08 -1.54
CA GLN A 88 20.05 5.68 -0.40
C GLN A 88 21.47 6.19 -0.63
N HIS A 89 21.98 6.89 0.35
CA HIS A 89 23.34 7.43 0.30
C HIS A 89 24.25 6.65 1.24
N GLU A 90 25.51 6.56 0.90
CA GLU A 90 26.53 5.86 1.70
C GLU A 90 26.68 6.42 3.10
N ASN A 91 26.40 7.72 3.30
CA ASN A 91 26.46 8.34 4.61
C ASN A 91 25.33 7.94 5.57
N GLY A 92 24.40 7.10 5.12
CA GLY A 92 23.26 6.65 5.92
C GLY A 92 21.97 7.41 5.71
N SER A 93 21.94 8.44 4.86
CA SER A 93 20.74 9.17 4.50
C SER A 93 19.89 8.36 3.50
N TYR A 94 18.56 8.45 3.62
CA TYR A 94 17.66 7.86 2.65
C TYR A 94 16.41 8.71 2.44
N LEU A 95 15.80 8.51 1.28
CA LEU A 95 14.52 9.12 0.92
C LEU A 95 13.68 8.07 0.21
N ASP A 96 12.47 7.83 0.71
CA ASP A 96 11.48 6.96 0.08
C ASP A 96 10.30 7.82 -0.37
N LEU A 97 9.95 7.72 -1.64
CA LEU A 97 8.80 8.39 -2.23
C LEU A 97 7.87 7.35 -2.81
N THR A 98 6.58 7.48 -2.53
CA THR A 98 5.56 6.59 -3.07
C THR A 98 4.35 7.40 -3.49
N ALA A 99 3.83 7.12 -4.68
CA ALA A 99 2.57 7.66 -5.15
C ALA A 99 1.67 6.49 -5.55
N ARG A 100 0.44 6.51 -5.08
CA ARG A 100 -0.53 5.43 -5.34
C ARG A 100 -1.84 6.02 -5.82
N TYR A 101 -2.40 5.39 -6.84
CA TYR A 101 -3.75 5.64 -7.33
C TYR A 101 -4.55 4.35 -7.25
N ALA A 102 -5.75 4.42 -6.74
CA ALA A 102 -6.66 3.28 -6.67
C ALA A 102 -8.06 3.68 -7.13
N ARG A 103 -8.73 2.79 -7.83
CA ARG A 103 -10.12 2.94 -8.23
C ARG A 103 -10.90 1.72 -7.82
N LEU A 104 -12.04 1.95 -7.19
CA LEU A 104 -13.00 0.93 -6.82
C LEU A 104 -14.29 1.13 -7.60
N ASP A 105 -14.71 0.12 -8.34
CA ASP A 105 -16.02 0.05 -8.98
C ASP A 105 -16.84 -1.01 -8.26
N ALA A 106 -18.07 -0.68 -7.88
CA ALA A 106 -18.95 -1.58 -7.17
C ALA A 106 -20.35 -1.55 -7.76
N ASP A 107 -20.93 -2.73 -7.95
CA ASP A 107 -22.33 -2.93 -8.35
C ASP A 107 -23.01 -3.73 -7.25
N PHE A 108 -24.26 -3.39 -6.95
CA PHE A 108 -25.00 -4.10 -5.92
C PHE A 108 -26.46 -4.30 -6.32
N THR A 109 -27.05 -5.36 -5.77
CA THR A 109 -28.47 -5.65 -5.85
C THR A 109 -28.98 -6.00 -4.46
N ALA A 110 -30.03 -5.30 -4.01
CA ALA A 110 -30.68 -5.53 -2.73
C ALA A 110 -32.19 -5.58 -2.96
N GLN A 111 -32.77 -6.78 -2.89
CA GLN A 111 -34.18 -7.02 -3.21
C GLN A 111 -34.53 -6.51 -4.61
N THR A 112 -35.28 -5.41 -4.73
CA THR A 112 -35.69 -4.80 -6.01
C THR A 112 -34.84 -3.60 -6.40
N MET A 113 -33.83 -3.26 -5.61
CA MET A 113 -32.96 -2.11 -5.85
C MET A 113 -31.62 -2.56 -6.40
N THR A 114 -31.18 -1.95 -7.49
CA THR A 114 -29.84 -2.10 -8.03
C THR A 114 -29.15 -0.75 -8.06
N GLY A 115 -27.83 -0.75 -7.98
CA GLY A 115 -27.03 0.46 -8.07
C GLY A 115 -25.59 0.14 -8.38
N SER A 116 -24.88 1.16 -8.81
CA SER A 116 -23.43 1.09 -9.04
C SER A 116 -22.79 2.38 -8.58
N TYR A 117 -21.55 2.28 -8.11
CA TYR A 117 -20.76 3.44 -7.71
C TYR A 117 -19.29 3.19 -7.97
N ASN A 118 -18.54 4.29 -8.05
CA ASN A 118 -17.09 4.21 -8.11
C ASN A 118 -16.44 5.22 -7.17
N ASN A 119 -15.28 4.87 -6.66
CA ASN A 119 -14.44 5.71 -5.84
C ASN A 119 -13.05 5.73 -6.41
N ASN A 120 -12.41 6.89 -6.36
CA ASN A 120 -11.02 7.07 -6.70
C ASN A 120 -10.27 7.53 -5.46
N ALA A 121 -9.09 6.95 -5.24
CA ALA A 121 -8.23 7.33 -4.12
C ALA A 121 -6.81 7.49 -4.61
N TYR A 122 -6.12 8.49 -4.11
CA TYR A 122 -4.70 8.65 -4.34
C TYR A 122 -3.99 9.07 -3.07
N ALA A 123 -2.76 8.62 -2.96
CA ALA A 123 -1.94 8.91 -1.80
C ALA A 123 -0.51 9.14 -2.26
N VAL A 124 0.16 10.05 -1.57
CA VAL A 124 1.58 10.33 -1.75
C VAL A 124 2.24 10.23 -0.40
N THR A 125 3.33 9.48 -0.33
CA THR A 125 4.10 9.28 0.90
C THR A 125 5.53 9.68 0.65
N ALA A 126 6.12 10.42 1.58
CA ALA A 126 7.54 10.75 1.58
C ALA A 126 8.12 10.43 2.95
N GLU A 127 9.21 9.70 2.98
CA GLU A 127 9.93 9.38 4.20
C GLU A 127 11.40 9.70 4.02
N VAL A 128 11.98 10.40 4.99
CA VAL A 128 13.41 10.69 5.04
C VAL A 128 13.98 10.20 6.36
N GLY A 129 15.23 9.80 6.33
CA GLY A 129 15.93 9.40 7.54
C GLY A 129 17.42 9.46 7.34
N HIS A 130 18.14 9.39 8.45
CA HIS A 130 19.60 9.36 8.43
C HIS A 130 20.09 8.46 9.55
N LYS A 131 20.96 7.53 9.21
CA LYS A 131 21.58 6.62 10.18
C LYS A 131 22.88 7.23 10.68
N PHE A 132 22.91 7.51 11.97
CA PHE A 132 24.11 7.95 12.67
C PHE A 132 24.76 6.76 13.36
N ASN A 133 25.99 6.47 13.01
CA ASN A 133 26.78 5.46 13.72
C ASN A 133 27.45 6.13 14.92
N LEU A 134 27.01 5.76 16.12
CA LEU A 134 27.56 6.31 17.37
C LEU A 134 28.88 5.64 17.75
N SER A 135 29.04 4.39 17.32
CA SER A 135 30.24 3.61 17.46
C SER A 135 30.22 2.50 16.43
N GLU A 136 31.23 1.62 16.42
CA GLU A 136 31.24 0.47 15.52
C GLU A 136 30.07 -0.50 15.76
N LEU A 137 29.50 -0.47 16.98
CA LEU A 137 28.46 -1.40 17.40
C LEU A 137 27.09 -0.76 17.58
N ALA A 138 27.00 0.56 17.70
CA ALA A 138 25.74 1.22 18.02
C ALA A 138 25.36 2.26 16.96
N PHE A 139 24.06 2.40 16.71
CA PHE A 139 23.52 3.39 15.79
C PHE A 139 22.20 3.98 16.27
N ILE A 140 21.88 5.16 15.77
CA ILE A 140 20.57 5.78 15.88
C ILE A 140 20.15 6.31 14.52
N GLU A 141 18.87 6.13 14.17
CA GLU A 141 18.33 6.55 12.88
C GLU A 141 17.04 7.32 13.09
N PRO A 142 17.09 8.66 13.13
CA PRO A 142 15.88 9.46 13.12
C PRO A 142 15.20 9.41 11.76
N GLN A 143 13.87 9.44 11.76
CA GLN A 143 13.03 9.32 10.58
C GLN A 143 11.88 10.31 10.65
N ALA A 144 11.48 10.84 9.49
CA ALA A 144 10.29 11.66 9.34
C ALA A 144 9.50 11.19 8.12
N GLU A 145 8.19 11.11 8.26
CA GLU A 145 7.31 10.65 7.19
C GLU A 145 6.12 11.59 7.07
N VAL A 146 5.72 11.88 5.84
CA VAL A 146 4.51 12.63 5.51
C VAL A 146 3.67 11.77 4.58
N ILE A 147 2.39 11.63 4.90
CA ILE A 147 1.42 10.88 4.09
C ILE A 147 0.27 11.83 3.75
N TYR A 148 0.04 12.06 2.47
CA TYR A 148 -1.13 12.78 1.97
C TYR A 148 -2.01 11.82 1.19
N GLY A 149 -3.30 11.80 1.51
CA GLY A 149 -4.26 10.97 0.81
C GLY A 149 -5.54 11.73 0.52
N ARG A 150 -6.18 11.37 -0.60
CA ARG A 150 -7.48 11.91 -0.96
C ARG A 150 -8.35 10.80 -1.55
N VAL A 151 -9.61 10.78 -1.11
CA VAL A 151 -10.64 9.90 -1.66
C VAL A 151 -11.71 10.76 -2.31
N VAL A 152 -12.03 10.45 -3.57
CA VAL A 152 -13.06 11.13 -4.35
C VAL A 152 -14.13 10.10 -4.67
N GLY A 153 -15.36 10.35 -4.23
CA GLY A 153 -16.50 9.51 -4.50
C GLY A 153 -17.49 10.19 -5.42
N ASP A 154 -18.18 9.39 -6.24
CA ASP A 154 -19.23 9.90 -7.10
C ASP A 154 -20.60 9.68 -6.46
N ASP A 155 -21.50 10.67 -6.61
CA ASP A 155 -22.90 10.52 -6.25
C ASP A 155 -23.57 9.60 -7.28
N PHE A 156 -24.50 8.76 -6.83
CA PHE A 156 -25.24 7.90 -7.73
C PHE A 156 -26.69 7.75 -7.28
N THR A 157 -27.55 7.36 -8.24
CA THR A 157 -28.95 7.09 -8.00
C THR A 157 -29.23 5.62 -8.33
N ALA A 158 -29.80 4.88 -7.39
CA ALA A 158 -30.18 3.50 -7.60
C ALA A 158 -31.43 3.39 -8.50
N SER A 159 -31.70 2.18 -9.02
CA SER A 159 -32.79 1.92 -9.95
C SER A 159 -34.18 2.25 -9.40
N ASN A 160 -34.34 2.27 -8.09
CA ASN A 160 -35.63 2.63 -7.43
C ASN A 160 -35.75 4.12 -7.12
N GLY A 161 -34.82 4.97 -7.60
CA GLY A 161 -34.84 6.41 -7.36
C GLY A 161 -34.12 6.86 -6.08
N THR A 162 -33.59 5.93 -5.28
CA THR A 162 -32.82 6.28 -4.08
C THR A 162 -31.51 6.93 -4.46
N ARG A 163 -31.23 8.09 -3.87
CA ARG A 163 -29.98 8.83 -4.08
C ARG A 163 -28.97 8.51 -3.01
N PHE A 164 -27.72 8.29 -3.45
CA PHE A 164 -26.57 8.09 -2.58
C PHE A 164 -25.55 9.18 -2.85
N SER A 165 -25.09 9.84 -1.79
CA SER A 165 -24.06 10.86 -1.86
C SER A 165 -22.80 10.36 -1.23
N GLN A 166 -21.68 10.55 -1.92
CA GLN A 166 -20.34 10.26 -1.39
C GLN A 166 -19.58 11.57 -1.27
N LYS A 167 -18.97 11.78 -0.11
CA LYS A 167 -18.20 13.00 0.14
C LYS A 167 -16.72 12.74 -0.15
N ASP A 168 -16.11 13.72 -0.80
CA ASP A 168 -14.66 13.74 -0.94
C ASP A 168 -14.04 14.08 0.41
N TYR A 169 -12.93 13.43 0.73
CA TYR A 169 -12.14 13.83 1.88
C TYR A 169 -10.66 13.66 1.60
N ASP A 170 -9.86 14.43 2.29
CA ASP A 170 -8.42 14.33 2.25
C ASP A 170 -7.84 14.25 3.67
N SER A 171 -6.65 13.73 3.76
CA SER A 171 -5.94 13.63 5.02
C SER A 171 -4.46 13.90 4.82
N LEU A 172 -3.86 14.52 5.81
CA LEU A 172 -2.42 14.77 5.86
C LEU A 172 -1.92 14.29 7.22
N ILE A 173 -0.99 13.35 7.20
CA ILE A 173 -0.42 12.75 8.41
C ILE A 173 1.09 12.92 8.37
N GLY A 174 1.63 13.47 9.45
CA GLY A 174 3.07 13.52 9.68
C GLY A 174 3.44 12.58 10.81
N ARG A 175 4.57 11.91 10.66
CA ARG A 175 5.12 11.03 11.71
C ARG A 175 6.59 11.32 11.90
N LEU A 176 6.99 11.30 13.17
CA LEU A 176 8.40 11.35 13.56
C LEU A 176 8.72 10.06 14.28
N GLY A 177 9.88 9.53 14.01
CA GLY A 177 10.32 8.30 14.64
C GLY A 177 11.82 8.22 14.74
N ALA A 178 12.28 7.23 15.45
CA ALA A 178 13.69 6.92 15.56
C ALA A 178 13.86 5.41 15.71
N ARG A 179 14.93 4.92 15.13
CA ARG A 179 15.37 3.53 15.31
C ARG A 179 16.76 3.56 15.94
N ALA A 180 16.96 2.76 16.97
CA ALA A 180 18.24 2.63 17.62
C ALA A 180 18.59 1.15 17.77
N GLY A 181 19.86 0.82 17.68
CA GLY A 181 20.24 -0.57 17.79
C GLY A 181 21.72 -0.78 17.94
N PHE A 182 22.08 -2.05 18.05
CA PHE A 182 23.42 -2.53 18.15
C PHE A 182 23.70 -3.53 17.04
N ASN A 183 24.84 -3.40 16.38
CA ASN A 183 25.33 -4.39 15.43
C ASN A 183 26.28 -5.35 16.15
N PHE A 184 26.03 -6.65 16.01
CA PHE A 184 26.92 -7.64 16.57
C PHE A 184 28.17 -7.80 15.71
N PRO A 185 29.34 -8.01 16.29
CA PRO A 185 30.56 -8.24 15.53
C PRO A 185 30.47 -9.55 14.74
N GLU A 186 31.27 -9.66 13.68
CA GLU A 186 31.38 -10.82 12.82
C GLU A 186 30.07 -11.20 12.09
N ASN A 187 29.24 -10.22 11.76
CA ASN A 187 27.98 -10.41 11.04
C ASN A 187 26.98 -11.33 11.74
N LYS A 188 27.02 -11.39 13.07
CA LYS A 188 26.05 -12.19 13.85
C LYS A 188 24.66 -11.56 13.96
N GLY A 189 24.40 -10.50 13.15
CA GLY A 189 23.11 -9.83 13.12
C GLY A 189 23.10 -8.51 13.88
N ASN A 190 21.90 -7.98 14.07
CA ASN A 190 21.71 -6.76 14.84
C ASN A 190 20.42 -6.85 15.65
N ILE A 191 20.37 -6.06 16.71
CA ILE A 191 19.15 -5.82 17.49
C ILE A 191 18.81 -4.34 17.34
N TYR A 192 17.54 -4.04 17.06
CA TYR A 192 17.09 -2.67 16.98
C TYR A 192 15.70 -2.52 17.60
N ALA A 193 15.38 -1.31 18.02
CA ALA A 193 14.06 -0.91 18.44
C ALA A 193 13.62 0.30 17.62
N ARG A 194 12.35 0.34 17.23
CA ARG A 194 11.74 1.45 16.51
C ARG A 194 10.70 2.12 17.38
N PHE A 195 10.74 3.45 17.37
CA PHE A 195 9.81 4.28 18.10
C PHE A 195 9.28 5.36 17.15
N SER A 196 7.96 5.59 17.16
CA SER A 196 7.34 6.62 16.33
C SER A 196 6.15 7.29 17.01
N VAL A 197 5.92 8.54 16.67
CA VAL A 197 4.77 9.33 17.12
C VAL A 197 4.10 10.01 15.94
#